data_2b5f3a9f9006fb219ce210c1c9a738f8
#
_entry.id   2b5f3a9f9006fb219ce210c1c9a738f8
#
_cell.length_a   1.000
_cell.length_b   1.000
_cell.length_c   1.000
_cell.angle_alpha   90.00
_cell.angle_beta   90.00
_cell.angle_gamma   90.00
#
_symmetry.space_group_name_H-M   'P 1'
#
loop_
_entity.id
_entity.type
_entity.pdbx_description
1 polymer ?
#
loop_
_entity_poly.entity_id
_entity_poly.type
_entity_poly.pdbx_seq_one_letter_code
_entity_poly.pdbx_strand_id
1 'polypeptide(L)'
;TSPLERDDLMINRRDTALIYMSAAMPEMGQARDDYAILAGLAQRMGTANAFTEGRGVTDWQRDIWEKCEVHAAALGFALPTFDAFCAVGRFDLPNTDETRILMSDFIIDPVAHPLNTASGRIEIQSSIIGKMNIEDCADVPHWHVPAEWLGEACSDELHLISGQPNTRLHG
;
A
#
# COMPACT_ATOMS: atom_id res chain seq x y z
N THR A 1 14.68 -7.85 -7.89
CA THR A 1 14.63 -7.25 -9.23
C THR A 1 14.18 -5.80 -9.19
N SER A 2 14.67 -5.00 -10.12
CA SER A 2 14.14 -3.67 -10.35
C SER A 2 12.80 -3.73 -11.11
N PRO A 3 11.98 -2.66 -11.12
CA PRO A 3 10.77 -2.61 -11.94
C PRO A 3 11.03 -2.81 -13.45
N LEU A 4 12.26 -2.57 -13.93
CA LEU A 4 12.63 -2.78 -15.33
C LEU A 4 12.85 -4.26 -15.70
N GLU A 5 12.98 -5.14 -14.71
CA GLU A 5 13.32 -6.55 -14.90
C GLU A 5 12.10 -7.48 -14.75
N ARG A 6 10.91 -6.94 -14.49
CA ARG A 6 9.69 -7.74 -14.29
C ARG A 6 8.46 -7.08 -14.90
N ASP A 7 7.48 -7.91 -15.22
CA ASP A 7 6.14 -7.45 -15.53
C ASP A 7 5.38 -7.09 -14.26
N ASP A 8 4.72 -5.94 -14.23
CA ASP A 8 4.01 -5.49 -13.05
C ASP A 8 2.79 -4.62 -13.39
N LEU A 9 1.84 -4.57 -12.46
CA LEU A 9 0.69 -3.69 -12.49
C LEU A 9 0.95 -2.50 -11.56
N MET A 10 0.69 -1.29 -12.02
CA MET A 10 0.83 -0.09 -11.22
C MET A 10 -0.46 0.71 -11.16
N ILE A 11 -0.91 0.96 -9.95
CA ILE A 11 -1.96 1.92 -9.63
C ILE A 11 -1.74 2.45 -8.22
N ASN A 12 -1.86 3.75 -8.05
CA ASN A 12 -1.94 4.38 -6.74
C ASN A 12 -3.36 4.87 -6.48
N ARG A 13 -3.67 5.09 -5.21
CA ARG A 13 -5.00 5.49 -4.76
C ARG A 13 -5.56 6.76 -5.42
N ARG A 14 -4.69 7.61 -5.98
CA ARG A 14 -5.05 8.88 -6.62
C ARG A 14 -4.70 8.93 -8.09
N ASP A 15 -4.26 7.82 -8.65
CA ASP A 15 -3.93 7.78 -10.06
C ASP A 15 -5.21 7.80 -10.91
N THR A 16 -5.09 8.41 -12.06
CA THR A 16 -6.16 8.50 -13.05
C THR A 16 -5.98 7.47 -14.16
N ALA A 17 -4.99 6.59 -14.04
CA ALA A 17 -4.72 5.55 -15.01
C ALA A 17 -4.21 4.27 -14.35
N LEU A 18 -4.56 3.13 -14.93
CA LEU A 18 -3.94 1.84 -14.70
C LEU A 18 -2.77 1.70 -15.66
N ILE A 19 -1.64 1.19 -15.18
CA ILE A 19 -0.43 1.01 -16.00
C ILE A 19 0.03 -0.43 -15.88
N TYR A 20 0.33 -1.04 -17.01
CA TYR A 20 1.08 -2.28 -17.10
C TYR A 20 2.50 -1.98 -17.49
N MET A 21 3.44 -2.40 -16.67
CA MET A 21 4.86 -2.26 -16.93
C MET A 21 5.38 -3.60 -17.44
N SER A 22 5.75 -3.65 -18.72
CA SER A 22 6.45 -4.82 -19.26
C SER A 22 7.92 -4.79 -18.86
N ALA A 23 8.50 -5.94 -18.57
CA ALA A 23 9.93 -6.07 -18.36
C ALA A 23 10.70 -5.51 -19.58
N ALA A 24 11.56 -4.55 -19.35
CA ALA A 24 12.40 -3.93 -20.37
C ALA A 24 13.75 -4.66 -20.56
N MET A 25 14.12 -5.49 -19.58
CA MET A 25 15.37 -6.24 -19.56
C MET A 25 15.23 -7.52 -18.74
N PRO A 26 16.03 -8.55 -19.02
CA PRO A 26 16.05 -9.76 -18.20
C PRO A 26 16.61 -9.48 -16.79
N GLU A 27 16.26 -10.34 -15.85
CA GLU A 27 16.85 -10.30 -14.50
C GLU A 27 18.38 -10.35 -14.55
N MET A 28 19.00 -9.48 -13.76
CA MET A 28 20.45 -9.33 -13.72
C MET A 28 21.10 -10.27 -12.70
N GLY A 29 22.01 -11.14 -13.18
CA GLY A 29 22.82 -11.98 -12.32
C GLY A 29 22.00 -12.99 -11.51
N GLN A 30 22.00 -12.84 -10.19
CA GLN A 30 21.23 -13.68 -9.24
C GLN A 30 20.03 -12.94 -8.64
N ALA A 31 19.66 -11.79 -9.18
CA ALA A 31 18.48 -11.06 -8.75
C ALA A 31 17.22 -11.92 -8.96
N ARG A 32 16.27 -11.79 -8.06
CA ARG A 32 14.97 -12.46 -8.14
C ARG A 32 13.89 -11.48 -7.68
N ASP A 33 12.70 -11.62 -8.21
CA ASP A 33 11.58 -10.87 -7.69
C ASP A 33 11.13 -11.42 -6.32
N ASP A 34 10.38 -10.60 -5.59
CA ASP A 34 9.94 -10.92 -4.24
C ASP A 34 9.05 -12.17 -4.22
N TYR A 35 8.21 -12.34 -5.25
CA TYR A 35 7.36 -13.52 -5.36
C TYR A 35 8.20 -14.80 -5.52
N ALA A 36 9.19 -14.79 -6.39
CA ALA A 36 10.09 -15.93 -6.58
C ALA A 36 10.89 -16.27 -5.31
N ILE A 37 11.35 -15.24 -4.57
CA ILE A 37 12.04 -15.42 -3.28
C ILE A 37 11.11 -16.09 -2.26
N LEU A 38 9.90 -15.55 -2.08
CA LEU A 38 8.94 -16.07 -1.10
C LEU A 38 8.40 -17.45 -1.50
N ALA A 39 8.12 -17.69 -2.78
CA ALA A 39 7.72 -19.00 -3.28
C ALA A 39 8.82 -20.06 -3.08
N GLY A 40 10.08 -19.68 -3.31
CA GLY A 40 11.21 -20.56 -3.04
C GLY A 40 11.41 -20.87 -1.56
N LEU A 41 11.12 -19.93 -0.68
CA LEU A 41 11.10 -20.15 0.78
C LEU A 41 9.96 -21.10 1.17
N ALA A 42 8.75 -20.82 0.68
CA ALA A 42 7.57 -21.68 0.93
C ALA A 42 7.79 -23.11 0.45
N GLN A 43 8.49 -23.30 -0.67
CA GLN A 43 8.85 -24.62 -1.16
C GLN A 43 9.75 -25.38 -0.17
N ARG A 44 10.76 -24.70 0.39
CA ARG A 44 11.67 -25.31 1.39
C ARG A 44 10.95 -25.63 2.70
N MET A 45 9.92 -24.87 3.03
CA MET A 45 9.08 -25.09 4.22
C MET A 45 7.98 -26.13 3.99
N GLY A 46 7.82 -26.66 2.78
CA GLY A 46 6.75 -27.60 2.44
C GLY A 46 5.36 -26.96 2.33
N THR A 47 5.28 -25.62 2.22
CA THR A 47 4.03 -24.84 2.16
C THR A 47 3.79 -24.19 0.80
N ALA A 48 4.54 -24.61 -0.23
CA ALA A 48 4.49 -23.99 -1.57
C ALA A 48 3.06 -23.85 -2.11
N ASN A 49 2.29 -24.94 -2.05
CA ASN A 49 0.92 -24.94 -2.60
C ASN A 49 -0.03 -24.01 -1.83
N ALA A 50 0.15 -23.89 -0.51
CA ALA A 50 -0.64 -22.96 0.30
C ALA A 50 -0.29 -21.50 0.01
N PHE A 51 0.96 -21.21 -0.38
CA PHE A 51 1.42 -19.86 -0.72
C PHE A 51 1.08 -19.47 -2.16
N THR A 52 1.36 -20.35 -3.11
CA THR A 52 1.24 -20.02 -4.54
C THR A 52 -0.10 -20.41 -5.14
N GLU A 53 -0.85 -21.33 -4.54
CA GLU A 53 -2.05 -21.96 -5.11
C GLU A 53 -1.79 -22.56 -6.51
N GLY A 54 -0.54 -22.92 -6.79
CA GLY A 54 -0.11 -23.38 -8.12
C GLY A 54 -0.04 -22.28 -9.19
N ARG A 55 -0.12 -21.01 -8.79
CA ARG A 55 -0.15 -19.84 -9.68
C ARG A 55 1.24 -19.20 -9.81
N GLY A 56 1.51 -18.67 -10.99
CA GLY A 56 2.64 -17.77 -11.24
C GLY A 56 2.22 -16.30 -11.11
N VAL A 57 3.17 -15.39 -11.31
CA VAL A 57 2.92 -13.94 -11.24
C VAL A 57 1.82 -13.51 -12.20
N THR A 58 1.88 -13.96 -13.45
CA THR A 58 0.87 -13.62 -14.47
C THR A 58 -0.51 -14.13 -14.12
N ASP A 59 -0.62 -15.31 -13.49
CA ASP A 59 -1.91 -15.84 -13.06
C ASP A 59 -2.53 -14.98 -11.94
N TRP A 60 -1.69 -14.50 -11.01
CA TRP A 60 -2.13 -13.57 -9.98
C TRP A 60 -2.54 -12.21 -10.56
N GLN A 61 -1.82 -11.71 -11.55
CA GLN A 61 -2.17 -10.46 -12.22
C GLN A 61 -3.51 -10.58 -12.96
N ARG A 62 -3.79 -11.72 -13.60
CA ARG A 62 -5.10 -12.00 -14.22
C ARG A 62 -6.23 -12.04 -13.19
N ASP A 63 -6.03 -12.74 -12.08
CA ASP A 63 -7.03 -12.82 -11.01
C ASP A 63 -7.34 -11.44 -10.41
N ILE A 64 -6.31 -10.60 -10.23
CA ILE A 64 -6.49 -9.21 -9.79
C ILE A 64 -7.28 -8.42 -10.85
N TRP A 65 -6.93 -8.59 -12.13
CA TRP A 65 -7.60 -7.88 -13.22
C TRP A 65 -9.08 -8.26 -13.35
N GLU A 66 -9.41 -9.52 -13.26
CA GLU A 66 -10.82 -10.00 -13.27
C GLU A 66 -11.63 -9.37 -12.13
N LYS A 67 -11.05 -9.23 -10.95
CA LYS A 67 -11.68 -8.51 -9.83
C LYS A 67 -11.85 -7.02 -10.13
N CYS A 68 -10.87 -6.41 -10.80
CA CYS A 68 -10.97 -5.02 -11.25
C CYS A 68 -12.07 -4.85 -12.31
N GLU A 69 -12.24 -5.79 -13.24
CA GLU A 69 -13.32 -5.75 -14.23
C GLU A 69 -14.71 -5.78 -13.56
N VAL A 70 -14.90 -6.66 -12.58
CA VAL A 70 -16.15 -6.71 -11.79
C VAL A 70 -16.40 -5.40 -11.06
N HIS A 71 -15.37 -4.83 -10.46
CA HIS A 71 -15.49 -3.56 -9.74
C HIS A 71 -15.77 -2.38 -10.67
N ALA A 72 -15.09 -2.31 -11.82
CA ALA A 72 -15.31 -1.28 -12.83
C ALA A 72 -16.75 -1.33 -13.38
N ALA A 73 -17.26 -2.53 -13.65
CA ALA A 73 -18.64 -2.71 -14.09
C ALA A 73 -19.66 -2.21 -13.06
N ALA A 74 -19.41 -2.44 -11.76
CA ALA A 74 -20.23 -1.91 -10.68
C ALA A 74 -20.17 -0.36 -10.58
N LEU A 75 -19.08 0.24 -11.05
CA LEU A 75 -18.91 1.70 -11.14
C LEU A 75 -19.45 2.28 -12.48
N GLY A 76 -19.96 1.45 -13.38
CA GLY A 76 -20.60 1.87 -14.63
C GLY A 76 -19.66 2.03 -15.83
N PHE A 77 -18.45 1.48 -15.79
CA PHE A 77 -17.54 1.45 -16.94
C PHE A 77 -16.92 0.06 -17.14
N ALA A 78 -16.36 -0.18 -18.33
CA ALA A 78 -15.74 -1.45 -18.67
C ALA A 78 -14.23 -1.30 -18.80
N LEU A 79 -13.49 -2.27 -18.28
CA LEU A 79 -12.08 -2.43 -18.57
C LEU A 79 -11.89 -3.29 -19.83
N PRO A 80 -10.78 -3.13 -20.57
CA PRO A 80 -10.39 -4.05 -21.63
C PRO A 80 -10.03 -5.42 -21.03
N THR A 81 -9.97 -6.46 -21.85
CA THR A 81 -9.42 -7.75 -21.40
C THR A 81 -7.97 -7.57 -20.93
N PHE A 82 -7.52 -8.42 -20.01
CA PHE A 82 -6.15 -8.35 -19.48
C PHE A 82 -5.09 -8.33 -20.60
N ASP A 83 -5.24 -9.19 -21.60
CA ASP A 83 -4.27 -9.26 -22.71
C ASP A 83 -4.27 -7.98 -23.56
N ALA A 84 -5.44 -7.39 -23.81
CA ALA A 84 -5.55 -6.12 -24.52
C ALA A 84 -4.95 -4.96 -23.69
N PHE A 85 -5.14 -4.96 -22.40
CA PHE A 85 -4.52 -3.99 -21.50
C PHE A 85 -2.99 -4.13 -21.49
N CYS A 86 -2.47 -5.33 -21.34
CA CYS A 86 -1.02 -5.58 -21.40
C CYS A 86 -0.40 -5.14 -22.72
N ALA A 87 -1.09 -5.34 -23.84
CA ALA A 87 -0.61 -4.94 -25.16
C ALA A 87 -0.52 -3.41 -25.32
N VAL A 88 -1.43 -2.66 -24.69
CA VAL A 88 -1.43 -1.18 -24.73
C VAL A 88 -0.55 -0.58 -23.64
N GLY A 89 -0.48 -1.22 -22.47
CA GLY A 89 0.30 -0.80 -21.32
C GLY A 89 -0.34 0.29 -20.46
N ARG A 90 -1.49 0.87 -20.87
CA ARG A 90 -2.16 1.94 -20.15
C ARG A 90 -3.68 1.91 -20.40
N PHE A 91 -4.41 2.19 -19.35
CA PHE A 91 -5.85 2.46 -19.41
C PHE A 91 -6.17 3.68 -18.54
N ASP A 92 -6.68 4.74 -19.18
CA ASP A 92 -7.11 5.94 -18.46
C ASP A 92 -8.49 5.70 -17.84
N LEU A 93 -8.57 5.90 -16.53
CA LEU A 93 -9.83 5.77 -15.79
C LEU A 93 -10.78 6.90 -16.19
N PRO A 94 -12.09 6.62 -16.25
CA PRO A 94 -13.08 7.68 -16.47
C PRO A 94 -12.90 8.78 -15.42
N ASN A 95 -12.73 10.01 -15.90
CA ASN A 95 -12.65 11.17 -15.02
C ASN A 95 -14.06 11.46 -14.48
N THR A 96 -14.21 11.38 -13.18
CA THR A 96 -15.37 11.94 -12.51
C THR A 96 -15.02 13.37 -12.14
N ASP A 97 -15.65 14.35 -12.77
CA ASP A 97 -15.44 15.79 -12.48
C ASP A 97 -15.85 16.19 -11.06
N GLU A 98 -16.24 15.23 -10.25
CA GLU A 98 -16.63 15.45 -8.87
C GLU A 98 -15.39 15.67 -7.99
N THR A 99 -15.28 16.84 -7.43
CA THR A 99 -14.31 17.13 -6.38
C THR A 99 -14.66 16.29 -5.14
N ARG A 100 -13.93 15.21 -4.92
CA ARG A 100 -14.09 14.39 -3.72
C ARG A 100 -13.52 15.12 -2.51
N ILE A 101 -14.39 15.62 -1.67
CA ILE A 101 -14.01 16.15 -0.36
C ILE A 101 -13.96 14.98 0.63
N LEU A 102 -12.83 14.84 1.32
CA LEU A 102 -12.66 13.77 2.32
C LEU A 102 -13.75 13.90 3.40
N MET A 103 -14.43 12.80 3.69
CA MET A 103 -15.50 12.73 4.68
C MET A 103 -16.70 13.68 4.42
N SER A 104 -16.96 14.09 3.18
CA SER A 104 -18.07 14.98 2.83
C SER A 104 -19.41 14.51 3.40
N ASP A 105 -19.74 13.25 3.20
CA ASP A 105 -21.02 12.68 3.61
C ASP A 105 -21.15 12.63 5.13
N PHE A 106 -20.05 12.28 5.83
CA PHE A 106 -20.00 12.34 7.30
C PHE A 106 -20.13 13.78 7.82
N ILE A 107 -19.54 14.77 7.13
CA ILE A 107 -19.65 16.18 7.53
C ILE A 107 -21.08 16.68 7.38
N ILE A 108 -21.79 16.24 6.34
CA ILE A 108 -23.18 16.62 6.08
C ILE A 108 -24.14 15.94 7.07
N ASP A 109 -24.02 14.63 7.23
CA ASP A 109 -24.86 13.84 8.13
C ASP A 109 -24.05 12.69 8.77
N PRO A 110 -23.46 12.92 9.95
CA PRO A 110 -22.64 11.92 10.62
C PRO A 110 -23.43 10.74 11.18
N VAL A 111 -24.76 10.81 11.20
CA VAL A 111 -25.63 9.70 11.65
C VAL A 111 -25.95 8.77 10.50
N ALA A 112 -26.30 9.32 9.34
CA ALA A 112 -26.59 8.54 8.14
C ALA A 112 -25.30 7.96 7.52
N HIS A 113 -24.16 8.66 7.66
CA HIS A 113 -22.87 8.30 7.07
C HIS A 113 -21.77 8.22 8.12
N PRO A 114 -21.85 7.27 9.10
CA PRO A 114 -20.86 7.13 10.14
C PRO A 114 -19.48 6.76 9.56
N LEU A 115 -18.42 7.15 10.24
CA LEU A 115 -17.07 6.70 9.90
C LEU A 115 -16.87 5.22 10.23
N ASN A 116 -15.92 4.59 9.55
CA ASN A 116 -15.53 3.21 9.83
C ASN A 116 -14.60 3.14 11.05
N THR A 117 -15.08 3.63 12.19
CA THR A 117 -14.43 3.62 13.50
C THR A 117 -15.35 2.92 14.49
N ALA A 118 -14.84 2.52 15.64
CA ALA A 118 -15.64 1.82 16.67
C ALA A 118 -16.85 2.65 17.15
N SER A 119 -16.70 3.98 17.18
CA SER A 119 -17.78 4.91 17.58
C SER A 119 -18.61 5.43 16.39
N GLY A 120 -18.21 5.15 15.15
CA GLY A 120 -18.77 5.78 13.95
C GLY A 120 -18.38 7.26 13.80
N ARG A 121 -17.51 7.78 14.65
CA ARG A 121 -17.09 9.19 14.74
C ARG A 121 -15.57 9.33 14.64
N ILE A 122 -15.08 10.56 14.63
CA ILE A 122 -13.64 10.85 14.78
C ILE A 122 -13.27 10.47 16.23
N GLU A 123 -12.32 9.53 16.36
CA GLU A 123 -11.81 9.08 17.64
C GLU A 123 -10.48 9.74 17.95
N ILE A 124 -10.44 10.56 18.99
CA ILE A 124 -9.21 11.13 19.55
C ILE A 124 -8.60 10.16 20.55
N GLN A 125 -9.44 9.39 21.25
CA GLN A 125 -9.05 8.33 22.16
C GLN A 125 -9.42 6.97 21.54
N SER A 126 -8.47 6.03 21.48
CA SER A 126 -8.70 4.68 21.01
C SER A 126 -9.03 3.72 22.15
N SER A 127 -10.28 3.36 22.28
CA SER A 127 -10.69 2.35 23.28
C SER A 127 -10.08 0.95 23.03
N ILE A 128 -9.65 0.67 21.80
CA ILE A 128 -8.99 -0.59 21.43
C ILE A 128 -7.57 -0.58 22.01
N ILE A 129 -6.80 0.48 21.75
CA ILE A 129 -5.43 0.63 22.27
C ILE A 129 -5.44 0.67 23.81
N GLY A 130 -6.36 1.43 24.40
CA GLY A 130 -6.48 1.50 25.86
C GLY A 130 -6.71 0.15 26.54
N LYS A 131 -7.45 -0.75 25.89
CA LYS A 131 -7.67 -2.12 26.39
C LYS A 131 -6.44 -3.01 26.31
N MET A 132 -5.48 -2.69 25.42
CA MET A 132 -4.23 -3.47 25.28
C MET A 132 -3.29 -3.24 26.45
N ASN A 133 -3.44 -2.14 27.19
CA ASN A 133 -2.65 -1.77 28.37
C ASN A 133 -1.12 -1.88 28.09
N ILE A 134 -0.69 -1.30 26.97
CA ILE A 134 0.73 -1.27 26.56
C ILE A 134 1.36 -0.03 27.21
N GLU A 135 2.44 -0.23 27.96
CA GLU A 135 3.10 0.81 28.76
C GLU A 135 3.51 2.04 27.94
N ASP A 136 4.09 1.80 26.75
CA ASP A 136 4.59 2.87 25.86
C ASP A 136 3.58 3.30 24.80
N CYS A 137 2.32 2.90 24.91
CA CYS A 137 1.31 3.17 23.90
C CYS A 137 0.03 3.69 24.57
N ALA A 138 -0.04 4.99 24.78
CA ALA A 138 -1.25 5.63 25.29
C ALA A 138 -2.38 5.54 24.27
N ASP A 139 -3.61 5.51 24.76
CA ASP A 139 -4.83 5.47 23.96
C ASP A 139 -5.24 6.82 23.35
N VAL A 140 -4.47 7.86 23.67
CA VAL A 140 -4.58 9.23 23.13
C VAL A 140 -3.22 9.68 22.57
N PRO A 141 -3.19 10.65 21.63
CA PRO A 141 -1.95 11.30 21.25
C PRO A 141 -1.25 11.87 22.49
N HIS A 142 -0.04 11.39 22.73
CA HIS A 142 0.72 11.68 23.95
C HIS A 142 2.19 11.90 23.58
N TRP A 143 2.83 12.88 24.22
CA TRP A 143 4.24 13.09 24.02
C TRP A 143 5.04 12.17 24.95
N HIS A 144 5.91 11.36 24.37
CA HIS A 144 6.85 10.52 25.09
C HIS A 144 8.22 11.18 25.07
N VAL A 145 8.86 11.23 26.23
CA VAL A 145 10.26 11.64 26.30
C VAL A 145 11.10 10.62 25.54
N PRO A 146 11.84 11.02 24.49
CA PRO A 146 12.76 10.09 23.81
C PRO A 146 13.80 9.55 24.77
N ALA A 147 14.28 8.32 24.56
CA ALA A 147 15.36 7.72 25.35
C ALA A 147 16.66 8.56 25.29
N GLU A 148 16.87 9.25 24.17
CA GLU A 148 17.94 10.22 23.97
C GLU A 148 17.30 11.58 23.71
N TRP A 149 17.15 12.39 24.75
CA TRP A 149 16.52 13.68 24.65
C TRP A 149 17.49 14.83 24.90
N LEU A 150 17.54 15.76 23.94
CA LEU A 150 18.42 16.92 24.00
C LEU A 150 18.22 17.79 25.28
N GLY A 151 16.99 17.80 25.83
CA GLY A 151 16.70 18.53 27.08
C GLY A 151 17.38 17.97 28.33
N GLU A 152 17.85 16.73 28.29
CA GLU A 152 18.62 16.09 29.37
C GLU A 152 20.10 15.96 29.04
N ALA A 153 20.54 16.39 27.85
CA ALA A 153 21.93 16.29 27.43
C ALA A 153 22.83 17.20 28.28
N CYS A 154 23.98 16.69 28.72
CA CYS A 154 25.01 17.45 29.40
C CYS A 154 25.73 18.36 28.40
N SER A 155 26.49 19.35 28.93
CA SER A 155 27.18 20.35 28.11
C SER A 155 28.27 19.78 27.20
N ASP A 156 28.75 18.59 27.45
CA ASP A 156 29.77 17.84 26.72
C ASP A 156 29.18 16.72 25.81
N GLU A 157 27.86 16.57 25.79
CA GLU A 157 27.17 15.64 24.92
C GLU A 157 26.68 16.33 23.64
N LEU A 158 26.77 15.62 22.53
CA LEU A 158 26.35 16.08 21.23
C LEU A 158 25.23 15.18 20.69
N HIS A 159 24.16 15.81 20.15
CA HIS A 159 23.11 15.09 19.47
C HIS A 159 23.48 14.83 18.00
N LEU A 160 23.50 13.57 17.61
CA LEU A 160 23.66 13.21 16.19
C LEU A 160 22.31 13.30 15.48
N ILE A 161 22.20 14.25 14.57
CA ILE A 161 21.03 14.37 13.70
C ILE A 161 21.37 13.80 12.32
N SER A 162 20.71 12.72 11.94
CA SER A 162 20.80 12.13 10.60
C SER A 162 19.53 12.45 9.82
N GLY A 163 19.48 13.62 9.22
CA GLY A 163 18.39 14.02 8.34
C GLY A 163 18.50 13.33 6.98
N GLN A 164 17.36 12.92 6.41
CA GLN A 164 17.34 12.43 5.04
C GLN A 164 17.50 13.62 4.08
N PRO A 165 18.50 13.61 3.17
CA PRO A 165 18.66 14.67 2.19
C PRO A 165 17.44 14.74 1.24
N ASN A 166 17.02 15.93 0.86
CA ASN A 166 15.91 16.16 -0.07
C ASN A 166 16.12 15.52 -1.46
N THR A 167 17.37 15.17 -1.78
CA THR A 167 17.76 14.57 -3.06
C THR A 167 17.83 13.04 -3.03
N ARG A 168 17.58 12.42 -1.90
CA ARG A 168 17.63 10.96 -1.73
C ARG A 168 16.34 10.47 -1.05
N LEU A 169 15.87 9.30 -1.47
CA LEU A 169 14.76 8.62 -0.82
C LEU A 169 15.29 7.64 0.23
N HIS A 170 15.68 6.47 -0.08
CA HIS A 170 16.08 5.44 0.90
C HIS A 170 17.43 4.81 0.60
N GLY A 171 18.34 5.52 0.04
CA GLY A 171 19.67 5.00 -0.29
C GLY A 171 20.62 6.03 -0.85
#